data_667335645c4a735bcd8dbf64c4d3767c
#
_entry.id   667335645c4a735bcd8dbf64c4d3767c
#
_cell.length_a   1.000
_cell.length_b   1.000
_cell.length_c   1.000
_cell.angle_alpha   90.00
_cell.angle_beta   90.00
_cell.angle_gamma   90.00
#
_symmetry.space_group_name_H-M   'P 1'
#
loop_
_entity.id
_entity.type
_entity.pdbx_description
1 polymer ?
#
loop_
_entity_poly.entity_id
_entity_poly.type
_entity_poly.pdbx_seq_one_letter_code
_entity_poly.pdbx_strand_id
1 'polypeptide(L)'
;SGVTRVKKNVQFLTTNLADWTNGYDAATSLQPGSAALATYEAAIDNSAAIVQDGYGHGTHVASIAAGRPATYATAPDLTGIAPNANIYDVKVLNDYGFGTLSDTLEGIQWVIYHAKEYNIRVMNISLAMDSTDSWQYDPLCVAARSAVAQGITVVVAAGNFGKSLLGKEVYGSVSSPGNDPSVITVGSVNSKNTPVRS
;
A
#
# COMPACT_ATOMS: atom_id res chain seq x y z
N SER A 1 12.13 14.22 -23.68
CA SER A 1 11.14 14.51 -22.63
C SER A 1 10.53 13.20 -22.17
N GLY A 2 10.96 12.72 -20.99
CA GLY A 2 10.46 11.46 -20.46
C GLY A 2 9.01 11.59 -20.02
N VAL A 3 8.15 10.74 -20.57
CA VAL A 3 6.78 10.58 -20.05
C VAL A 3 6.88 10.06 -18.62
N THR A 4 6.22 10.72 -17.68
CA THR A 4 6.18 10.23 -16.30
C THR A 4 5.54 8.84 -16.24
N ARG A 5 6.13 7.97 -15.43
CA ARG A 5 5.62 6.62 -15.17
C ARG A 5 4.70 6.57 -13.96
N VAL A 6 4.70 7.61 -13.14
CA VAL A 6 3.68 7.79 -12.12
C VAL A 6 2.42 8.27 -12.83
N LYS A 7 1.45 7.38 -12.95
CA LYS A 7 0.21 7.61 -13.72
C LYS A 7 -0.89 8.24 -12.88
N LYS A 8 -0.93 7.89 -11.62
CA LYS A 8 -1.82 8.48 -10.61
C LYS A 8 -1.04 8.66 -9.33
N ASN A 9 -1.40 9.67 -8.59
CA ASN A 9 -0.90 9.96 -7.26
C ASN A 9 -2.10 10.43 -6.44
N VAL A 10 -2.62 9.54 -5.60
CA VAL A 10 -3.84 9.75 -4.81
C VAL A 10 -3.56 9.57 -3.32
N GLN A 11 -4.37 10.17 -2.47
CA GLN A 11 -4.23 10.03 -1.03
C GLN A 11 -5.57 9.83 -0.32
N PHE A 12 -5.51 9.06 0.77
CA PHE A 12 -6.65 8.69 1.61
C PHE A 12 -6.35 8.96 3.10
N LEU A 13 -5.82 10.16 3.42
CA LEU A 13 -5.39 10.51 4.78
C LEU A 13 -6.48 11.18 5.62
N THR A 14 -7.59 11.46 5.02
CA THR A 14 -8.69 12.20 5.62
C THR A 14 -10.00 11.44 5.50
N THR A 15 -9.92 10.13 5.29
CA THR A 15 -11.11 9.29 5.30
C THR A 15 -11.77 9.41 6.66
N ASN A 16 -12.79 10.22 6.72
CA ASN A 16 -13.53 10.43 7.92
C ASN A 16 -14.59 9.34 8.02
N LEU A 17 -14.59 8.60 9.11
CA LEU A 17 -15.63 7.60 9.37
C LEU A 17 -17.03 8.21 9.23
N ALA A 18 -17.17 9.52 9.49
CA ALA A 18 -18.40 10.26 9.27
C ALA A 18 -18.82 10.30 7.78
N ASP A 19 -17.88 10.29 6.85
CA ASP A 19 -18.19 10.31 5.41
C ASP A 19 -18.75 8.97 4.94
N TRP A 20 -18.35 7.87 5.56
CA TRP A 20 -18.88 6.53 5.31
C TRP A 20 -20.19 6.24 6.03
N THR A 21 -20.35 6.81 7.20
CA THR A 21 -21.49 6.55 8.10
C THR A 21 -22.46 7.71 8.18
N ASN A 22 -22.22 8.79 7.45
CA ASN A 22 -22.96 10.03 7.58
C ASN A 22 -24.40 9.88 7.12
N GLY A 23 -25.16 9.31 8.00
CA GLY A 23 -26.58 9.11 7.86
C GLY A 23 -26.90 7.97 6.89
N TYR A 24 -27.90 7.29 7.22
CA TYR A 24 -28.57 6.32 6.34
C TYR A 24 -29.26 7.02 5.16
N ASP A 25 -28.80 8.23 4.77
CA ASP A 25 -29.30 8.95 3.64
C ASP A 25 -28.59 8.43 2.37
N ALA A 26 -29.33 7.76 1.52
CA ALA A 26 -28.84 7.23 0.25
C ALA A 26 -28.23 8.29 -0.69
N ALA A 27 -28.49 9.58 -0.46
CA ALA A 27 -27.97 10.67 -1.26
C ALA A 27 -26.56 11.12 -0.82
N THR A 28 -26.20 10.91 0.44
CA THR A 28 -24.92 11.36 1.03
C THR A 28 -24.03 10.23 1.49
N SER A 29 -24.54 9.00 1.51
CA SER A 29 -23.81 7.82 1.95
C SER A 29 -22.85 7.33 0.87
N LEU A 30 -21.60 7.07 1.23
CA LEU A 30 -20.60 6.46 0.35
C LEU A 30 -20.80 4.94 0.19
N GLN A 31 -22.03 4.50 0.09
CA GLN A 31 -22.34 3.09 -0.11
C GLN A 31 -21.97 2.63 -1.54
N PRO A 32 -21.57 1.37 -1.72
CA PRO A 32 -21.26 0.82 -3.03
C PRO A 32 -22.39 1.08 -4.04
N GLY A 33 -22.01 1.65 -5.20
CA GLY A 33 -22.95 2.00 -6.28
C GLY A 33 -23.74 3.31 -6.08
N SER A 34 -23.49 4.05 -4.99
CA SER A 34 -24.13 5.36 -4.79
C SER A 34 -23.53 6.45 -5.66
N ALA A 35 -24.34 7.47 -6.01
CA ALA A 35 -23.85 8.65 -6.71
C ALA A 35 -22.87 9.46 -5.86
N ALA A 36 -23.00 9.44 -4.54
CA ALA A 36 -22.09 10.09 -3.61
C ALA A 36 -20.70 9.44 -3.66
N LEU A 37 -20.62 8.11 -3.67
CA LEU A 37 -19.35 7.38 -3.81
C LEU A 37 -18.69 7.70 -5.16
N ALA A 38 -19.44 7.65 -6.26
CA ALA A 38 -18.90 7.97 -7.58
C ALA A 38 -18.36 9.41 -7.67
N THR A 39 -19.02 10.37 -7.03
CA THR A 39 -18.57 11.76 -6.94
C THR A 39 -17.29 11.88 -6.11
N TYR A 40 -17.22 11.17 -5.00
CA TYR A 40 -16.05 11.14 -4.11
C TYR A 40 -14.83 10.55 -4.82
N GLU A 41 -14.99 9.41 -5.47
CA GLU A 41 -13.93 8.76 -6.25
C GLU A 41 -13.47 9.66 -7.41
N ALA A 42 -14.39 10.28 -8.14
CA ALA A 42 -14.06 11.21 -9.20
C ALA A 42 -13.28 12.44 -8.69
N ALA A 43 -13.56 12.93 -7.49
CA ALA A 43 -12.83 14.03 -6.88
C ALA A 43 -11.38 13.63 -6.55
N ILE A 44 -11.16 12.40 -6.07
CA ILE A 44 -9.82 11.84 -5.84
C ILE A 44 -9.05 11.69 -7.15
N ASP A 45 -9.67 11.07 -8.15
CA ASP A 45 -9.05 10.77 -9.44
C ASP A 45 -8.69 12.00 -10.25
N ASN A 46 -9.48 13.07 -10.13
CA ASN A 46 -9.28 14.33 -10.83
C ASN A 46 -8.51 15.36 -9.99
N SER A 47 -8.04 14.97 -8.80
CA SER A 47 -7.19 15.85 -8.00
C SER A 47 -5.91 16.18 -8.76
N ALA A 48 -5.70 17.47 -9.03
CA ALA A 48 -4.46 17.98 -9.59
C ALA A 48 -3.36 18.19 -8.53
N ALA A 49 -3.67 17.92 -7.26
CA ALA A 49 -2.72 18.06 -6.18
C ALA A 49 -1.61 17.01 -6.31
N ILE A 50 -0.37 17.47 -6.31
CA ILE A 50 0.78 16.58 -6.19
C ILE A 50 0.88 16.18 -4.71
N VAL A 51 0.58 14.93 -4.44
CA VAL A 51 0.74 14.36 -3.10
C VAL A 51 2.21 14.07 -2.88
N GLN A 52 2.81 14.70 -1.88
CA GLN A 52 4.22 14.53 -1.54
C GLN A 52 4.38 13.45 -0.48
N ASP A 53 5.52 12.76 -0.53
CA ASP A 53 5.94 11.81 0.49
C ASP A 53 6.87 12.51 1.49
N GLY A 54 6.30 13.14 2.51
CA GLY A 54 7.06 13.83 3.55
C GLY A 54 7.87 12.88 4.46
N TYR A 55 7.50 11.59 4.50
CA TYR A 55 8.21 10.58 5.30
C TYR A 55 9.33 9.89 4.51
N GLY A 56 9.18 9.74 3.20
CA GLY A 56 10.18 9.18 2.30
C GLY A 56 10.17 7.66 2.16
N HIS A 57 9.40 6.93 2.97
CA HIS A 57 9.36 5.47 2.92
C HIS A 57 8.76 4.95 1.60
N GLY A 58 7.62 5.49 1.17
CA GLY A 58 6.96 5.10 -0.08
C GLY A 58 7.84 5.38 -1.30
N THR A 59 8.49 6.54 -1.33
CA THR A 59 9.47 6.90 -2.36
C THR A 59 10.64 5.92 -2.42
N HIS A 60 11.17 5.53 -1.26
CA HIS A 60 12.25 4.54 -1.18
C HIS A 60 11.82 3.17 -1.71
N VAL A 61 10.66 2.68 -1.27
CA VAL A 61 10.09 1.41 -1.75
C VAL A 61 9.85 1.45 -3.26
N ALA A 62 9.22 2.50 -3.78
CA ALA A 62 8.95 2.66 -5.20
C ALA A 62 10.25 2.74 -6.03
N SER A 63 11.30 3.36 -5.50
CA SER A 63 12.60 3.45 -6.18
C SER A 63 13.27 2.08 -6.30
N ILE A 64 13.21 1.24 -5.26
CA ILE A 64 13.73 -0.13 -5.32
C ILE A 64 12.94 -0.96 -6.32
N ALA A 65 11.62 -0.85 -6.30
CA ALA A 65 10.75 -1.60 -7.20
C ALA A 65 10.91 -1.18 -8.66
N ALA A 66 10.91 0.11 -8.95
CA ALA A 66 10.78 0.63 -10.30
C ALA A 66 11.61 1.91 -10.58
N GLY A 67 12.65 2.18 -9.82
CA GLY A 67 13.53 3.33 -10.04
C GLY A 67 14.11 3.33 -11.44
N ARG A 68 14.26 4.51 -12.02
CA ARG A 68 14.88 4.70 -13.32
C ARG A 68 15.76 5.95 -13.29
N PRO A 69 17.06 5.79 -13.09
CA PRO A 69 17.97 6.92 -13.07
C PRO A 69 18.01 7.62 -14.44
N ALA A 70 18.27 8.92 -14.43
CA ALA A 70 18.37 9.70 -15.66
C ALA A 70 19.58 9.26 -16.52
N THR A 71 20.62 8.74 -15.87
CA THR A 71 21.82 8.20 -16.51
C THR A 71 22.19 6.87 -15.89
N TYR A 72 22.38 5.85 -16.71
CA TYR A 72 22.78 4.50 -16.27
C TYR A 72 24.31 4.34 -16.09
N ALA A 73 25.07 5.40 -16.29
CA ALA A 73 26.53 5.32 -16.46
C ALA A 73 27.32 5.64 -15.19
N THR A 74 26.69 5.99 -14.09
CA THR A 74 27.37 6.37 -12.84
C THR A 74 27.03 5.45 -11.69
N ALA A 75 28.03 4.90 -11.04
CA ALA A 75 27.85 4.17 -9.79
C ALA A 75 27.46 5.12 -8.63
N PRO A 76 26.57 4.72 -7.69
CA PRO A 76 25.91 3.41 -7.64
C PRO A 76 24.75 3.28 -8.65
N ASP A 77 24.51 2.06 -9.12
CA ASP A 77 23.34 1.77 -9.97
C ASP A 77 22.05 1.89 -9.14
N LEU A 78 21.23 2.88 -9.47
CA LEU A 78 19.96 3.17 -8.82
C LEU A 78 18.75 2.63 -9.61
N THR A 79 18.99 1.72 -10.55
CA THR A 79 17.93 1.09 -11.34
C THR A 79 17.14 0.13 -10.47
N GLY A 80 15.82 0.32 -10.41
CA GLY A 80 14.91 -0.61 -9.75
C GLY A 80 14.74 -1.91 -10.53
N ILE A 81 14.10 -2.89 -9.91
CA ILE A 81 13.91 -4.23 -10.48
C ILE A 81 13.04 -4.19 -11.75
N ALA A 82 12.04 -3.31 -11.79
CA ALA A 82 11.12 -3.15 -12.91
C ALA A 82 11.11 -1.70 -13.44
N PRO A 83 12.22 -1.21 -14.04
CA PRO A 83 12.40 0.21 -14.36
C PRO A 83 11.46 0.75 -15.45
N ASN A 84 10.73 -0.11 -16.11
CA ASN A 84 9.72 0.25 -17.12
C ASN A 84 8.27 0.13 -16.62
N ALA A 85 8.04 -0.30 -15.38
CA ALA A 85 6.70 -0.39 -14.83
C ALA A 85 6.06 0.99 -14.66
N ASN A 86 4.76 1.08 -14.91
CA ASN A 86 3.96 2.21 -14.48
C ASN A 86 3.73 2.12 -12.97
N ILE A 87 3.63 3.28 -12.33
CA ILE A 87 3.41 3.41 -10.89
C ILE A 87 2.07 4.10 -10.68
N TYR A 88 1.28 3.56 -9.77
CA TYR A 88 0.08 4.14 -9.22
C TYR A 88 0.35 4.34 -7.74
N ASP A 89 0.56 5.58 -7.35
CA ASP A 89 0.92 5.95 -5.99
C ASP A 89 -0.34 6.21 -5.18
N VAL A 90 -0.53 5.40 -4.13
CA VAL A 90 -1.70 5.43 -3.26
C VAL A 90 -1.23 5.68 -1.84
N LYS A 91 -1.25 6.94 -1.42
CA LYS A 91 -0.78 7.36 -0.11
C LYS A 91 -1.86 7.12 0.95
N VAL A 92 -1.56 6.24 1.89
CA VAL A 92 -2.42 5.89 3.05
C VAL A 92 -1.74 6.16 4.40
N LEU A 93 -0.49 6.65 4.38
CA LEU A 93 0.26 7.07 5.56
C LEU A 93 0.59 8.55 5.47
N ASN A 94 0.47 9.25 6.60
CA ASN A 94 0.81 10.67 6.70
C ASN A 94 2.34 10.91 6.65
N ASP A 95 2.76 12.16 6.76
CA ASP A 95 4.17 12.56 6.71
C ASP A 95 5.00 12.14 7.93
N TYR A 96 4.39 11.46 8.89
CA TYR A 96 5.05 10.83 10.03
C TYR A 96 5.10 9.31 9.93
N GLY A 97 4.60 8.74 8.83
CA GLY A 97 4.57 7.29 8.61
C GLY A 97 3.41 6.56 9.31
N PHE A 98 2.38 7.29 9.75
CA PHE A 98 1.19 6.72 10.39
C PHE A 98 -0.04 6.88 9.51
N GLY A 99 -0.93 5.89 9.56
CA GLY A 99 -2.23 5.90 8.91
C GLY A 99 -3.26 5.13 9.72
N THR A 100 -4.50 5.22 9.30
CA THR A 100 -5.58 4.44 9.91
C THR A 100 -5.86 3.18 9.11
N LEU A 101 -6.52 2.23 9.75
CA LEU A 101 -7.06 1.06 9.07
C LEU A 101 -8.00 1.47 7.93
N SER A 102 -8.87 2.45 8.20
CA SER A 102 -9.85 2.96 7.21
C SER A 102 -9.17 3.52 5.97
N ASP A 103 -8.14 4.37 6.13
CA ASP A 103 -7.38 4.93 5.01
C ASP A 103 -6.73 3.82 4.16
N THR A 104 -6.19 2.81 4.82
CA THR A 104 -5.56 1.68 4.13
C THR A 104 -6.57 0.83 3.36
N LEU A 105 -7.73 0.55 3.97
CA LEU A 105 -8.80 -0.20 3.32
C LEU A 105 -9.33 0.55 2.09
N GLU A 106 -9.48 1.86 2.20
CA GLU A 106 -9.93 2.70 1.08
C GLU A 106 -8.91 2.72 -0.06
N GLY A 107 -7.63 2.85 0.26
CA GLY A 107 -6.56 2.74 -0.74
C GLY A 107 -6.57 1.39 -1.47
N ILE A 108 -6.78 0.28 -0.76
CA ILE A 108 -6.91 -1.05 -1.37
C ILE A 108 -8.16 -1.11 -2.25
N GLN A 109 -9.28 -0.57 -1.81
CA GLN A 109 -10.53 -0.52 -2.59
C GLN A 109 -10.35 0.28 -3.87
N TRP A 110 -9.69 1.42 -3.81
CA TRP A 110 -9.38 2.22 -4.99
C TRP A 110 -8.56 1.42 -6.01
N VAL A 111 -7.53 0.70 -5.55
CA VAL A 111 -6.73 -0.17 -6.44
C VAL A 111 -7.58 -1.26 -7.08
N ILE A 112 -8.45 -1.93 -6.31
CA ILE A 112 -9.34 -2.97 -6.82
C ILE A 112 -10.29 -2.40 -7.88
N TYR A 113 -10.91 -1.26 -7.59
CA TYR A 113 -11.87 -0.61 -8.49
C TYR A 113 -11.24 -0.23 -9.83
N HIS A 114 -10.03 0.34 -9.79
CA HIS A 114 -9.32 0.79 -10.98
C HIS A 114 -8.40 -0.25 -11.64
N ALA A 115 -8.31 -1.46 -11.06
CA ALA A 115 -7.37 -2.48 -11.54
C ALA A 115 -7.55 -2.80 -13.02
N LYS A 116 -8.79 -2.89 -13.47
CA LYS A 116 -9.14 -3.23 -14.85
C LYS A 116 -8.88 -2.07 -15.80
N GLU A 117 -9.26 -0.86 -15.40
CA GLU A 117 -9.10 0.37 -16.17
C GLU A 117 -7.64 0.70 -16.42
N TYR A 118 -6.82 0.62 -15.37
CA TYR A 118 -5.40 0.99 -15.42
C TYR A 118 -4.48 -0.20 -15.65
N ASN A 119 -5.03 -1.42 -15.82
CA ASN A 119 -4.27 -2.65 -15.96
C ASN A 119 -3.29 -2.86 -14.77
N ILE A 120 -3.76 -2.61 -13.56
CA ILE A 120 -2.97 -2.85 -12.34
C ILE A 120 -2.89 -4.36 -12.12
N ARG A 121 -1.68 -4.90 -12.08
CA ARG A 121 -1.42 -6.33 -11.95
C ARG A 121 -0.76 -6.71 -10.64
N VAL A 122 -0.12 -5.75 -10.01
CA VAL A 122 0.62 -5.94 -8.75
C VAL A 122 0.29 -4.82 -7.80
N MET A 123 0.02 -5.16 -6.55
CA MET A 123 -0.13 -4.22 -5.44
C MET A 123 0.92 -4.53 -4.38
N ASN A 124 1.74 -3.54 -4.05
CA ASN A 124 2.73 -3.64 -3.00
C ASN A 124 2.24 -2.91 -1.75
N ILE A 125 2.17 -3.60 -0.63
CA ILE A 125 1.74 -3.07 0.66
C ILE A 125 2.92 -3.19 1.64
N SER A 126 3.84 -2.22 1.60
CA SER A 126 5.00 -2.16 2.49
C SER A 126 4.66 -1.44 3.81
N LEU A 127 3.53 -1.76 4.37
CA LEU A 127 3.07 -1.36 5.69
C LEU A 127 2.52 -2.58 6.43
N ALA A 128 2.40 -2.48 7.73
CA ALA A 128 1.90 -3.55 8.56
C ALA A 128 1.13 -2.98 9.75
N MET A 129 0.12 -3.71 10.17
CA MET A 129 -0.64 -3.41 11.36
C MET A 129 -0.48 -4.57 12.35
N ASP A 130 -0.27 -4.22 13.62
CA ASP A 130 -0.38 -5.21 14.68
C ASP A 130 -1.86 -5.55 14.89
N SER A 131 -2.19 -6.82 14.76
CA SER A 131 -3.55 -7.32 14.90
C SER A 131 -3.54 -8.62 15.69
N THR A 132 -4.47 -8.73 16.64
CA THR A 132 -4.72 -9.95 17.41
C THR A 132 -5.79 -10.82 16.76
N ASP A 133 -6.42 -10.33 15.70
CA ASP A 133 -7.48 -11.05 15.00
C ASP A 133 -6.93 -12.18 14.14
N SER A 134 -7.73 -13.21 13.95
CA SER A 134 -7.42 -14.23 12.96
C SER A 134 -7.38 -13.61 11.57
N TRP A 135 -6.38 -14.01 10.77
CA TRP A 135 -6.28 -13.58 9.37
C TRP A 135 -7.58 -13.80 8.57
N GLN A 136 -8.40 -14.76 8.98
CA GLN A 136 -9.69 -15.05 8.33
C GLN A 136 -10.67 -13.89 8.41
N TYR A 137 -10.63 -13.13 9.50
CA TYR A 137 -11.57 -12.04 9.81
C TYR A 137 -10.90 -10.66 9.89
N ASP A 138 -9.59 -10.61 9.94
CA ASP A 138 -8.84 -9.35 9.93
C ASP A 138 -9.19 -8.52 8.68
N PRO A 139 -9.61 -7.26 8.84
CA PRO A 139 -10.09 -6.45 7.72
C PRO A 139 -9.06 -6.24 6.62
N LEU A 140 -7.77 -6.06 6.96
CA LEU A 140 -6.71 -5.91 5.95
C LEU A 140 -6.47 -7.20 5.19
N CYS A 141 -6.50 -8.34 5.88
CA CYS A 141 -6.40 -9.65 5.25
C CYS A 141 -7.59 -9.88 4.30
N VAL A 142 -8.82 -9.54 4.72
CA VAL A 142 -10.01 -9.65 3.87
C VAL A 142 -9.87 -8.77 2.62
N ALA A 143 -9.43 -7.53 2.77
CA ALA A 143 -9.22 -6.62 1.64
C ALA A 143 -8.12 -7.12 0.70
N ALA A 144 -7.00 -7.61 1.22
CA ALA A 144 -5.92 -8.19 0.44
C ALA A 144 -6.38 -9.42 -0.36
N ARG A 145 -7.15 -10.33 0.26
CA ARG A 145 -7.77 -11.48 -0.45
C ARG A 145 -8.72 -11.03 -1.55
N SER A 146 -9.49 -9.97 -1.31
CA SER A 146 -10.39 -9.41 -2.32
C SER A 146 -9.62 -8.93 -3.55
N ALA A 147 -8.47 -8.29 -3.35
CA ALA A 147 -7.59 -7.88 -4.44
C ALA A 147 -7.02 -9.10 -5.20
N VAL A 148 -6.58 -10.14 -4.47
CA VAL A 148 -6.10 -11.40 -5.09
C VAL A 148 -7.21 -12.05 -5.92
N ALA A 149 -8.44 -12.06 -5.41
CA ALA A 149 -9.60 -12.61 -6.13
C ALA A 149 -9.91 -11.86 -7.43
N GLN A 150 -9.51 -10.59 -7.54
CA GLN A 150 -9.60 -9.80 -8.78
C GLN A 150 -8.40 -9.99 -9.72
N GLY A 151 -7.50 -10.91 -9.42
CA GLY A 151 -6.33 -11.22 -10.24
C GLY A 151 -5.14 -10.30 -10.02
N ILE A 152 -5.11 -9.54 -8.93
CA ILE A 152 -3.98 -8.71 -8.54
C ILE A 152 -3.00 -9.56 -7.71
N THR A 153 -1.72 -9.56 -8.06
CA THR A 153 -0.68 -10.11 -7.20
C THR A 153 -0.42 -9.16 -6.05
N VAL A 154 -0.71 -9.57 -4.82
CA VAL A 154 -0.52 -8.75 -3.62
C VAL A 154 0.76 -9.17 -2.91
N VAL A 155 1.68 -8.22 -2.74
CA VAL A 155 2.97 -8.40 -2.07
C VAL A 155 2.99 -7.53 -0.82
N VAL A 156 3.26 -8.12 0.32
CA VAL A 156 3.13 -7.45 1.63
C VAL A 156 4.37 -7.64 2.49
N ALA A 157 4.61 -6.70 3.40
CA ALA A 157 5.66 -6.82 4.39
C ALA A 157 5.30 -7.85 5.48
N ALA A 158 6.28 -8.62 5.95
CA ALA A 158 6.12 -9.49 7.13
C ALA A 158 5.99 -8.69 8.44
N GLY A 159 6.30 -7.40 8.43
CA GLY A 159 6.41 -6.55 9.61
C GLY A 159 7.83 -6.52 10.18
N ASN A 160 8.01 -5.72 11.23
CA ASN A 160 9.31 -5.45 11.84
C ASN A 160 9.38 -5.89 13.32
N PHE A 161 8.50 -6.78 13.75
CA PHE A 161 8.35 -7.19 15.15
C PHE A 161 9.16 -8.44 15.54
N GLY A 162 10.21 -8.73 14.78
CA GLY A 162 11.09 -9.90 15.06
C GLY A 162 11.97 -9.77 16.30
N LYS A 163 11.97 -8.60 16.97
CA LYS A 163 12.65 -8.38 18.27
C LYS A 163 11.72 -7.64 19.24
N SER A 164 11.78 -8.05 20.51
CA SER A 164 11.13 -7.32 21.60
C SER A 164 11.87 -6.02 21.93
N LEU A 165 11.26 -5.15 22.74
CA LEU A 165 11.91 -3.94 23.25
C LEU A 165 13.21 -4.22 24.02
N LEU A 166 13.41 -5.42 24.54
CA LEU A 166 14.61 -5.87 25.21
C LEU A 166 15.65 -6.52 24.27
N GLY A 167 15.41 -6.44 22.94
CA GLY A 167 16.29 -7.01 21.92
C GLY A 167 16.24 -8.54 21.78
N LYS A 168 15.34 -9.22 22.49
CA LYS A 168 15.16 -10.67 22.38
C LYS A 168 14.40 -11.02 21.10
N GLU A 169 14.77 -12.12 20.47
CA GLU A 169 14.04 -12.61 19.28
C GLU A 169 12.60 -12.98 19.62
N VAL A 170 11.70 -12.59 18.73
CA VAL A 170 10.27 -12.89 18.79
C VAL A 170 9.90 -13.68 17.53
N TYR A 171 9.26 -14.82 17.71
CA TYR A 171 8.80 -15.68 16.63
C TYR A 171 7.28 -15.60 16.49
N GLY A 172 6.77 -15.86 15.28
CA GLY A 172 5.34 -15.84 15.00
C GLY A 172 4.75 -14.43 14.95
N SER A 173 5.58 -13.41 14.77
CA SER A 173 5.18 -11.98 14.76
C SER A 173 4.96 -11.42 13.36
N VAL A 174 4.50 -12.23 12.41
CA VAL A 174 4.11 -11.76 11.09
C VAL A 174 2.82 -10.95 11.23
N SER A 175 2.89 -9.69 10.81
CA SER A 175 1.80 -8.72 10.98
C SER A 175 0.75 -8.82 9.89
N SER A 176 -0.45 -8.28 10.14
CA SER A 176 -1.48 -8.10 9.12
C SER A 176 -1.05 -7.06 8.07
N PRO A 177 -1.31 -7.30 6.75
CA PRO A 177 -1.94 -8.49 6.16
C PRO A 177 -0.95 -9.60 5.77
N GLY A 178 0.32 -9.54 6.23
CA GLY A 178 1.36 -10.52 5.89
C GLY A 178 1.11 -11.93 6.42
N ASN A 179 0.22 -12.08 7.40
CA ASN A 179 -0.21 -13.37 7.94
C ASN A 179 -1.32 -14.05 7.11
N ASP A 180 -1.79 -13.43 6.03
CA ASP A 180 -2.76 -14.03 5.12
C ASP A 180 -2.09 -14.99 4.13
N PRO A 181 -2.58 -16.23 3.99
CA PRO A 181 -1.96 -17.23 3.11
C PRO A 181 -2.14 -16.96 1.61
N SER A 182 -2.98 -16.03 1.21
CA SER A 182 -3.24 -15.72 -0.21
C SER A 182 -2.29 -14.66 -0.78
N VAL A 183 -1.50 -13.98 0.06
CA VAL A 183 -0.56 -12.94 -0.35
C VAL A 183 0.88 -13.45 -0.39
N ILE A 184 1.75 -12.69 -1.04
CA ILE A 184 3.20 -12.95 -1.01
C ILE A 184 3.80 -12.11 0.11
N THR A 185 4.15 -12.77 1.21
CA THR A 185 4.73 -12.11 2.38
C THR A 185 6.24 -12.08 2.29
N VAL A 186 6.82 -10.90 2.40
CA VAL A 186 8.25 -10.67 2.26
C VAL A 186 8.88 -10.28 3.59
N GLY A 187 9.82 -11.08 4.03
CA GLY A 187 10.71 -10.79 5.14
C GLY A 187 12.08 -10.28 4.67
N SER A 188 12.93 -9.97 5.64
CA SER A 188 14.31 -9.56 5.38
C SER A 188 15.29 -10.71 5.56
N VAL A 189 16.40 -10.66 4.82
CA VAL A 189 17.52 -11.60 4.97
C VAL A 189 18.78 -10.83 5.35
N ASN A 190 19.58 -11.40 6.24
CA ASN A 190 20.90 -10.86 6.56
C ASN A 190 21.90 -11.26 5.47
N SER A 191 22.32 -10.30 4.66
CA SER A 191 23.31 -10.49 3.59
C SER A 191 24.77 -10.41 4.07
N LYS A 192 25.01 -10.18 5.38
CA LYS A 192 26.37 -10.01 5.94
C LYS A 192 27.09 -11.32 6.26
N ASN A 193 26.52 -12.46 5.89
CA ASN A 193 27.07 -13.80 6.18
C ASN A 193 27.31 -14.08 7.67
N THR A 194 26.50 -13.49 8.55
CA THR A 194 26.56 -13.72 9.99
C THR A 194 25.26 -14.36 10.47
N PRO A 195 25.30 -15.25 11.47
CA PRO A 195 24.09 -15.81 12.07
C PRO A 195 23.34 -14.81 12.96
N VAL A 196 23.95 -13.66 13.24
CA VAL A 196 23.38 -12.65 14.13
C VAL A 196 22.50 -11.71 13.33
N ARG A 197 21.23 -11.59 13.69
CA ARG A 197 20.31 -10.56 13.19
C ARG A 197 20.74 -9.21 13.75
N SER A 198 21.11 -8.31 12.87
CA SER A 198 21.47 -6.92 13.25
C SER A 198 20.23 -6.05 13.32
#